data_f3395089669a3cba834a61cb135c1ac9
#
_entry.id   f3395089669a3cba834a61cb135c1ac9
#
_cell.length_a   1.000
_cell.length_b   1.000
_cell.length_c   1.000
_cell.angle_alpha   90.00
_cell.angle_beta   90.00
_cell.angle_gamma   90.00
#
_symmetry.space_group_name_H-M   'P 1'
#
loop_
_entity.id
_entity.type
_entity.pdbx_description
1 polymer ?
#
loop_
_entity_poly.entity_id
_entity_poly.type
_entity_poly.pdbx_seq_one_letter_code
_entity_poly.pdbx_strand_id
1 'polypeptide(L)'
;MCIYATKKDEVTMKKIFSILLTLIITLSVVIMPIKSYGATLTSQAGIVSVLSGKLNVRKSASTGSTVLTSLPKGSYITLISKSGNWYYVEYADGKYGYCHKDYIKLDSGKTATVKTNSTSLNVRSGAGINYAIKDLIPKGEIVIILSTSNGWSKILYNGTKTGYVSSQYLSTTSSSSGHSKITLQVPSYKQTDSRWANVKIGSSGKTIAQIGCATTAIAMMESYRTGTTIYPDAMSKKLSYNSSGSVYWPSNYTAVTSSSGYLSKIYEKLKEGKPVLFGAKKSSGTQHWVVITGYNGNSTLTTSGFIINDPGSSRRTNLQQLLNEYPTFYKYFYY
;
A
#
# COMPACT_ATOMS: atom_id res chain seq x y z
N MET A 1 45.12 47.89 21.16
CA MET A 1 44.83 48.62 19.92
C MET A 1 43.40 48.27 19.51
N CYS A 2 42.43 49.07 19.94
CA CYS A 2 40.99 48.83 19.65
C CYS A 2 40.69 49.42 18.27
N ILE A 3 40.24 48.56 17.35
CA ILE A 3 39.77 49.01 16.04
C ILE A 3 38.25 49.29 16.19
N TYR A 4 37.88 50.57 16.09
CA TYR A 4 36.49 51.02 16.03
C TYR A 4 35.96 50.76 14.63
N ALA A 5 34.95 49.88 14.50
CA ALA A 5 34.19 49.73 13.27
C ALA A 5 33.35 50.98 13.00
N THR A 6 33.42 51.54 11.81
CA THR A 6 32.72 52.78 11.45
C THR A 6 31.23 52.52 11.20
N LYS A 7 30.37 53.52 11.45
CA LYS A 7 28.90 53.47 11.22
C LYS A 7 28.52 53.08 9.79
N LYS A 8 29.46 53.18 8.84
CA LYS A 8 29.31 52.83 7.43
C LYS A 8 29.34 51.30 7.20
N ASP A 9 30.11 50.56 8.01
CA ASP A 9 30.26 49.12 7.94
C ASP A 9 29.02 48.39 8.47
N GLU A 10 28.36 48.97 9.50
CA GLU A 10 27.16 48.44 10.09
C GLU A 10 25.94 48.54 9.14
N VAL A 11 25.84 49.63 8.36
CA VAL A 11 24.81 49.81 7.35
C VAL A 11 24.97 48.83 6.17
N THR A 12 26.24 48.60 5.78
CA THR A 12 26.56 47.65 4.68
C THR A 12 26.28 46.22 5.10
N MET A 13 26.64 45.82 6.33
CA MET A 13 26.30 44.47 6.86
C MET A 13 24.79 44.25 6.99
N LYS A 14 24.04 45.25 7.47
CA LYS A 14 22.56 45.15 7.55
C LYS A 14 21.90 45.01 6.18
N LYS A 15 22.42 45.69 5.15
CA LYS A 15 21.94 45.53 3.75
C LYS A 15 22.27 44.15 3.18
N ILE A 16 23.48 43.61 3.41
CA ILE A 16 23.87 42.28 2.96
C ILE A 16 23.03 41.21 3.67
N PHE A 17 22.78 41.38 5.00
CA PHE A 17 21.93 40.46 5.75
C PHE A 17 20.45 40.50 5.30
N SER A 18 19.94 41.69 4.95
CA SER A 18 18.58 41.85 4.42
C SER A 18 18.44 41.23 3.01
N ILE A 19 19.46 41.34 2.17
CA ILE A 19 19.46 40.74 0.81
C ILE A 19 19.60 39.22 0.90
N LEU A 20 20.40 38.68 1.83
CA LEU A 20 20.46 37.22 2.06
C LEU A 20 19.16 36.68 2.66
N LEU A 21 18.50 37.43 3.53
CA LEU A 21 17.21 36.98 4.11
C LEU A 21 16.07 37.03 3.12
N THR A 22 16.07 37.99 2.17
CA THR A 22 15.08 38.03 1.08
C THR A 22 15.34 36.97 0.01
N LEU A 23 16.58 36.53 -0.20
CA LEU A 23 16.91 35.46 -1.14
C LEU A 23 16.53 34.07 -0.61
N ILE A 24 16.44 33.91 0.73
CA ILE A 24 16.01 32.63 1.35
C ILE A 24 14.48 32.49 1.36
N ILE A 25 13.71 33.58 1.23
CA ILE A 25 12.24 33.54 1.29
C ILE A 25 11.61 33.30 -0.10
N THR A 26 12.36 33.40 -1.21
CA THR A 26 11.81 33.18 -2.56
C THR A 26 12.15 31.84 -3.18
N LEU A 27 12.86 30.95 -2.47
CA LEU A 27 12.93 29.54 -2.86
C LEU A 27 11.70 28.83 -2.31
N SER A 28 10.54 29.14 -2.88
CA SER A 28 9.38 28.27 -2.84
C SER A 28 9.84 26.97 -3.51
N VAL A 29 10.29 26.02 -2.68
CA VAL A 29 10.41 24.63 -3.10
C VAL A 29 9.00 24.23 -3.56
N VAL A 30 8.79 24.29 -4.85
CA VAL A 30 7.69 23.55 -5.48
C VAL A 30 8.02 22.11 -5.17
N ILE A 31 7.51 21.61 -4.03
CA ILE A 31 7.46 20.20 -3.75
C ILE A 31 6.51 19.65 -4.80
N MET A 32 7.04 19.38 -5.99
CA MET A 32 6.36 18.47 -6.90
C MET A 32 6.14 17.20 -6.10
N PRO A 33 4.92 16.67 -6.03
CA PRO A 33 4.71 15.39 -5.38
C PRO A 33 5.65 14.40 -6.07
N ILE A 34 6.66 13.95 -5.35
CA ILE A 34 7.51 12.84 -5.79
C ILE A 34 6.54 11.70 -6.00
N LYS A 35 6.29 11.35 -7.26
CA LYS A 35 5.53 10.15 -7.62
C LYS A 35 6.28 9.00 -6.96
N SER A 36 5.81 8.57 -5.78
CA SER A 36 6.38 7.45 -5.04
C SER A 36 6.15 6.20 -5.88
N TYR A 37 7.13 5.81 -6.67
CA TYR A 37 7.15 4.55 -7.40
C TYR A 37 7.39 3.40 -6.42
N GLY A 38 6.36 3.07 -5.62
CA GLY A 38 6.45 2.03 -4.59
C GLY A 38 5.14 1.31 -4.29
N ALA A 39 4.07 1.60 -5.02
CA ALA A 39 2.87 0.76 -5.00
C ALA A 39 2.57 0.39 -6.45
N THR A 40 2.50 -0.89 -6.77
CA THR A 40 1.84 -1.38 -7.98
C THR A 40 0.39 -0.95 -7.91
N LEU A 41 0.11 0.26 -8.39
CA LEU A 41 -1.25 0.76 -8.58
C LEU A 41 -1.85 -0.15 -9.67
N THR A 42 -2.72 -1.07 -9.28
CA THR A 42 -3.54 -1.83 -10.22
C THR A 42 -4.62 -0.89 -10.73
N SER A 43 -4.23 0.02 -11.64
CA SER A 43 -5.19 0.88 -12.31
C SER A 43 -6.18 0.01 -13.09
N GLN A 44 -7.47 0.25 -12.92
CA GLN A 44 -8.55 -0.44 -13.61
C GLN A 44 -9.34 0.54 -14.46
N ALA A 45 -9.84 0.11 -15.61
CA ALA A 45 -10.76 0.92 -16.39
C ALA A 45 -12.18 0.86 -15.81
N GLY A 46 -12.83 2.03 -15.77
CA GLY A 46 -14.24 2.18 -15.52
C GLY A 46 -14.92 2.89 -16.68
N ILE A 47 -16.22 2.66 -16.83
CA ILE A 47 -17.08 3.35 -17.79
C ILE A 47 -18.14 4.11 -17.01
N VAL A 48 -18.30 5.41 -17.29
CA VAL A 48 -19.32 6.25 -16.68
C VAL A 48 -20.72 5.74 -17.10
N SER A 49 -21.52 5.30 -16.12
CA SER A 49 -22.80 4.62 -16.29
C SER A 49 -23.94 5.36 -15.57
N VAL A 50 -24.03 6.67 -15.77
CA VAL A 50 -25.16 7.47 -15.29
C VAL A 50 -26.41 7.25 -16.17
N LEU A 51 -27.60 7.36 -15.59
CA LEU A 51 -28.85 7.27 -16.35
C LEU A 51 -28.96 8.42 -17.35
N SER A 52 -28.71 9.65 -16.91
CA SER A 52 -28.69 10.88 -17.73
C SER A 52 -27.62 11.83 -17.23
N GLY A 53 -27.21 12.79 -18.08
CA GLY A 53 -26.25 13.83 -17.71
C GLY A 53 -24.80 13.38 -17.62
N LYS A 54 -24.08 13.85 -16.60
CA LYS A 54 -22.64 13.67 -16.39
C LYS A 54 -22.34 13.21 -14.97
N LEU A 55 -21.27 12.45 -14.81
CA LEU A 55 -20.75 12.05 -13.49
C LEU A 55 -19.82 13.11 -12.93
N ASN A 56 -20.11 13.61 -11.74
CA ASN A 56 -19.24 14.56 -11.06
C ASN A 56 -17.97 13.87 -10.50
N VAL A 57 -16.82 14.46 -10.79
CA VAL A 57 -15.55 14.17 -10.13
C VAL A 57 -15.35 15.20 -9.01
N ARG A 58 -15.17 14.74 -7.78
CA ARG A 58 -15.16 15.59 -6.59
C ARG A 58 -13.79 15.63 -5.92
N LYS A 59 -13.54 16.71 -5.17
CA LYS A 59 -12.29 16.90 -4.42
C LYS A 59 -12.10 15.87 -3.30
N SER A 60 -13.18 15.40 -2.69
CA SER A 60 -13.15 14.37 -1.64
C SER A 60 -14.32 13.39 -1.77
N ALA A 61 -14.28 12.27 -1.06
CA ALA A 61 -15.25 11.17 -1.08
C ALA A 61 -16.56 11.55 -0.35
N SER A 62 -17.25 12.58 -0.83
CA SER A 62 -18.51 13.10 -0.26
C SER A 62 -19.35 13.79 -1.31
N THR A 63 -20.67 13.62 -1.23
CA THR A 63 -21.65 14.30 -2.12
C THR A 63 -21.66 15.83 -1.95
N GLY A 64 -21.32 16.32 -0.76
CA GLY A 64 -21.18 17.76 -0.48
C GLY A 64 -19.84 18.37 -0.88
N SER A 65 -18.88 17.57 -1.36
CA SER A 65 -17.55 18.06 -1.74
C SER A 65 -17.58 18.81 -3.07
N THR A 66 -16.67 19.78 -3.21
CA THR A 66 -16.47 20.57 -4.44
C THR A 66 -16.34 19.69 -5.66
N VAL A 67 -17.08 20.00 -6.72
CA VAL A 67 -16.97 19.35 -8.03
C VAL A 67 -15.77 19.93 -8.77
N LEU A 68 -14.82 19.08 -9.12
CA LEU A 68 -13.61 19.45 -9.88
C LEU A 68 -13.87 19.49 -11.38
N THR A 69 -14.64 18.51 -11.86
CA THR A 69 -15.07 18.36 -13.25
C THR A 69 -16.26 17.41 -13.33
N SER A 70 -16.80 17.20 -14.53
CA SER A 70 -17.85 16.22 -14.78
C SER A 70 -17.59 15.46 -16.09
N LEU A 71 -17.86 14.16 -16.08
CA LEU A 71 -17.59 13.24 -17.18
C LEU A 71 -18.90 12.80 -17.84
N PRO A 72 -19.00 12.84 -19.18
CA PRO A 72 -20.17 12.37 -19.91
C PRO A 72 -20.42 10.86 -19.71
N LYS A 73 -21.68 10.43 -19.84
CA LYS A 73 -22.06 9.03 -19.93
C LYS A 73 -21.25 8.31 -21.01
N GLY A 74 -20.77 7.11 -20.73
CA GLY A 74 -19.97 6.29 -21.65
C GLY A 74 -18.49 6.66 -21.71
N SER A 75 -18.04 7.73 -21.03
CA SER A 75 -16.61 8.03 -20.94
C SER A 75 -15.87 6.95 -20.17
N TYR A 76 -14.67 6.62 -20.64
CA TYR A 76 -13.71 5.84 -19.84
C TYR A 76 -13.09 6.69 -18.75
N ILE A 77 -12.70 6.07 -17.66
CA ILE A 77 -11.98 6.70 -16.53
C ILE A 77 -11.04 5.70 -15.90
N THR A 78 -9.87 6.16 -15.49
CA THR A 78 -8.88 5.34 -14.78
C THR A 78 -9.19 5.31 -13.29
N LEU A 79 -9.48 4.12 -12.76
CA LEU A 79 -9.72 3.87 -11.34
C LEU A 79 -8.41 3.50 -10.66
N ILE A 80 -8.04 4.24 -9.62
CA ILE A 80 -6.78 4.06 -8.88
C ILE A 80 -7.01 3.22 -7.62
N SER A 81 -8.03 3.55 -6.84
CA SER A 81 -8.37 2.84 -5.60
C SER A 81 -9.85 3.01 -5.28
N LYS A 82 -10.33 2.18 -4.33
CA LYS A 82 -11.71 2.24 -3.83
C LYS A 82 -11.72 2.37 -2.32
N SER A 83 -12.53 3.27 -1.80
CA SER A 83 -12.79 3.43 -0.38
C SER A 83 -14.29 3.62 -0.16
N GLY A 84 -14.93 2.66 0.50
CA GLY A 84 -16.38 2.63 0.71
C GLY A 84 -17.16 2.72 -0.62
N ASN A 85 -17.98 3.75 -0.76
CA ASN A 85 -18.79 4.00 -1.97
C ASN A 85 -18.11 4.87 -3.02
N TRP A 86 -16.82 5.16 -2.88
CA TRP A 86 -16.09 6.07 -3.75
C TRP A 86 -14.89 5.42 -4.40
N TYR A 87 -14.69 5.69 -5.70
CA TYR A 87 -13.43 5.45 -6.40
C TYR A 87 -12.59 6.72 -6.38
N TYR A 88 -11.31 6.58 -6.03
CA TYR A 88 -10.28 7.57 -6.34
C TYR A 88 -9.85 7.34 -7.78
N VAL A 89 -9.93 8.37 -8.60
CA VAL A 89 -9.80 8.25 -10.05
C VAL A 89 -8.81 9.28 -10.60
N GLU A 90 -8.14 8.93 -11.69
CA GLU A 90 -7.48 9.91 -12.54
C GLU A 90 -8.46 10.31 -13.66
N TYR A 91 -8.76 11.60 -13.78
CA TYR A 91 -9.71 12.12 -14.77
C TYR A 91 -9.05 12.96 -15.87
N ALA A 92 -7.77 13.31 -15.72
CA ALA A 92 -6.87 13.87 -16.74
C ALA A 92 -5.43 13.63 -16.29
N ASP A 93 -4.45 13.84 -17.15
CA ASP A 93 -3.04 13.64 -16.86
C ASP A 93 -2.62 14.32 -15.56
N GLY A 94 -2.23 13.50 -14.56
CA GLY A 94 -1.84 13.95 -13.22
C GLY A 94 -2.95 14.63 -12.40
N LYS A 95 -4.23 14.55 -12.81
CA LYS A 95 -5.37 15.14 -12.10
C LYS A 95 -6.28 14.07 -11.52
N TYR A 96 -6.53 14.16 -10.23
CA TYR A 96 -7.22 13.14 -9.45
C TYR A 96 -8.41 13.68 -8.70
N GLY A 97 -9.40 12.81 -8.43
CA GLY A 97 -10.58 13.14 -7.66
C GLY A 97 -11.38 11.90 -7.29
N TYR A 98 -12.61 12.09 -6.85
CA TYR A 98 -13.49 11.02 -6.36
C TYR A 98 -14.77 10.94 -7.15
N CYS A 99 -15.16 9.72 -7.55
CA CYS A 99 -16.43 9.41 -8.19
C CYS A 99 -17.20 8.36 -7.38
N HIS A 100 -18.53 8.51 -7.30
CA HIS A 100 -19.35 7.52 -6.61
C HIS A 100 -19.45 6.24 -7.43
N LYS A 101 -19.27 5.09 -6.79
CA LYS A 101 -19.17 3.77 -7.42
C LYS A 101 -20.41 3.36 -8.25
N ASP A 102 -21.58 3.76 -7.81
CA ASP A 102 -22.86 3.34 -8.42
C ASP A 102 -23.04 3.91 -9.84
N TYR A 103 -22.23 4.89 -10.22
CA TYR A 103 -22.23 5.50 -11.54
C TYR A 103 -21.06 5.06 -12.41
N ILE A 104 -20.35 3.99 -12.02
CA ILE A 104 -19.22 3.46 -12.78
C ILE A 104 -19.39 1.96 -12.97
N LYS A 105 -19.44 1.54 -14.23
CA LYS A 105 -19.33 0.12 -14.62
C LYS A 105 -17.85 -0.22 -14.78
N LEU A 106 -17.39 -1.32 -14.15
CA LEU A 106 -16.02 -1.79 -14.31
C LEU A 106 -15.82 -2.39 -15.72
N ASP A 107 -14.65 -2.13 -16.28
CA ASP A 107 -14.17 -2.74 -17.51
C ASP A 107 -13.07 -3.77 -17.21
N SER A 108 -12.97 -4.81 -18.00
CA SER A 108 -12.00 -5.91 -17.82
C SER A 108 -10.60 -5.59 -18.36
N GLY A 109 -10.29 -4.35 -18.65
CA GLY A 109 -9.01 -3.90 -19.19
C GLY A 109 -7.80 -4.33 -18.38
N LYS A 110 -6.69 -4.63 -19.08
CA LYS A 110 -5.42 -5.08 -18.48
C LYS A 110 -4.41 -3.94 -18.50
N THR A 111 -3.69 -3.73 -17.40
CA THR A 111 -2.57 -2.79 -17.37
C THR A 111 -1.40 -3.26 -18.22
N ALA A 112 -0.73 -2.33 -18.88
CA ALA A 112 0.51 -2.57 -19.61
C ALA A 112 1.46 -1.39 -19.43
N THR A 113 2.77 -1.66 -19.55
CA THR A 113 3.80 -0.62 -19.55
C THR A 113 4.25 -0.37 -20.99
N VAL A 114 4.42 0.89 -21.35
CA VAL A 114 4.97 1.28 -22.66
C VAL A 114 6.44 0.89 -22.74
N LYS A 115 6.80 0.00 -23.68
CA LYS A 115 8.12 -0.59 -23.88
C LYS A 115 8.61 -0.34 -25.32
N THR A 116 8.79 0.90 -25.68
CA THR A 116 9.32 1.30 -26.98
C THR A 116 10.86 1.36 -26.96
N ASN A 117 11.51 1.20 -28.13
CA ASN A 117 12.93 1.45 -28.31
C ASN A 117 13.26 2.95 -28.37
N SER A 118 12.28 3.80 -28.70
CA SER A 118 12.35 5.26 -28.66
C SER A 118 11.93 5.83 -27.30
N THR A 119 11.94 7.16 -27.17
CA THR A 119 11.53 7.85 -25.94
C THR A 119 10.02 7.82 -25.72
N SER A 120 9.21 7.69 -26.79
CA SER A 120 7.75 7.76 -26.73
C SER A 120 7.10 6.81 -27.74
N LEU A 121 5.86 6.41 -27.45
CA LEU A 121 5.00 5.58 -28.28
C LEU A 121 3.90 6.43 -28.92
N ASN A 122 3.73 6.32 -30.22
CA ASN A 122 2.66 6.99 -30.96
C ASN A 122 1.28 6.41 -30.60
N VAL A 123 0.37 7.26 -30.19
CA VAL A 123 -1.05 6.95 -30.04
C VAL A 123 -1.80 7.44 -31.28
N ARG A 124 -2.53 6.55 -31.94
CA ARG A 124 -3.21 6.84 -33.21
C ARG A 124 -4.73 6.88 -33.06
N SER A 125 -5.38 7.50 -34.03
CA SER A 125 -6.84 7.58 -34.09
C SER A 125 -7.52 6.26 -34.43
N GLY A 126 -6.79 5.29 -34.98
CA GLY A 126 -7.27 3.96 -35.37
C GLY A 126 -6.17 2.92 -35.34
N ALA A 127 -6.57 1.66 -35.52
CA ALA A 127 -5.71 0.47 -35.47
C ALA A 127 -4.94 0.28 -36.78
N GLY A 128 -3.85 1.04 -37.00
CA GLY A 128 -3.00 0.95 -38.17
C GLY A 128 -2.01 2.10 -38.30
N ILE A 129 -0.93 1.92 -39.04
CA ILE A 129 0.12 2.94 -39.26
C ILE A 129 -0.38 4.11 -40.09
N ASN A 130 -1.43 3.93 -40.88
CA ASN A 130 -2.00 4.97 -41.75
C ASN A 130 -2.95 5.92 -41.00
N TYR A 131 -3.30 5.62 -39.75
CA TYR A 131 -4.11 6.51 -38.94
C TYR A 131 -3.28 7.62 -38.32
N ALA A 132 -3.87 8.83 -38.21
CA ALA A 132 -3.22 10.00 -37.67
C ALA A 132 -2.72 9.77 -36.23
N ILE A 133 -1.54 10.29 -35.92
CA ILE A 133 -1.01 10.34 -34.56
C ILE A 133 -1.79 11.41 -33.78
N LYS A 134 -2.40 11.02 -32.67
CA LYS A 134 -3.19 11.90 -31.79
C LYS A 134 -2.38 12.37 -30.59
N ASP A 135 -1.46 11.54 -30.12
CA ASP A 135 -0.73 11.78 -28.88
C ASP A 135 0.57 10.96 -28.85
N LEU A 136 1.41 11.26 -27.88
CA LEU A 136 2.64 10.54 -27.57
C LEU A 136 2.64 10.10 -26.10
N ILE A 137 2.92 8.84 -25.83
CA ILE A 137 3.06 8.33 -24.45
C ILE A 137 4.54 8.01 -24.20
N PRO A 138 5.16 8.57 -23.14
CA PRO A 138 6.54 8.28 -22.79
C PRO A 138 6.79 6.79 -22.51
N LYS A 139 8.00 6.31 -22.80
CA LYS A 139 8.47 4.99 -22.39
C LYS A 139 8.37 4.86 -20.87
N GLY A 140 7.89 3.71 -20.41
CA GLY A 140 7.72 3.41 -18.98
C GLY A 140 6.36 3.80 -18.42
N GLU A 141 5.53 4.59 -19.14
CA GLU A 141 4.19 4.95 -18.68
C GLU A 141 3.25 3.74 -18.68
N ILE A 142 2.31 3.76 -17.73
CA ILE A 142 1.30 2.71 -17.58
C ILE A 142 0.03 3.11 -18.33
N VAL A 143 -0.48 2.18 -19.13
CA VAL A 143 -1.75 2.30 -19.85
C VAL A 143 -2.66 1.12 -19.53
N ILE A 144 -3.96 1.25 -19.80
CA ILE A 144 -4.91 0.14 -19.67
C ILE A 144 -5.33 -0.31 -21.06
N ILE A 145 -5.09 -1.57 -21.41
CA ILE A 145 -5.53 -2.18 -22.66
C ILE A 145 -7.03 -2.48 -22.52
N LEU A 146 -7.84 -1.86 -23.34
CA LEU A 146 -9.29 -2.08 -23.40
C LEU A 146 -9.65 -3.24 -24.34
N SER A 147 -8.93 -3.37 -25.47
CA SER A 147 -9.06 -4.47 -26.42
C SER A 147 -7.82 -4.59 -27.27
N THR A 148 -7.61 -5.78 -27.87
CA THR A 148 -6.51 -6.04 -28.79
C THR A 148 -7.04 -6.80 -30.01
N SER A 149 -6.66 -6.35 -31.21
CA SER A 149 -6.98 -7.00 -32.48
C SER A 149 -5.90 -6.68 -33.51
N ASN A 150 -5.52 -7.67 -34.31
CA ASN A 150 -4.60 -7.51 -35.47
C ASN A 150 -3.30 -6.75 -35.16
N GLY A 151 -2.68 -7.04 -33.99
CA GLY A 151 -1.42 -6.40 -33.58
C GLY A 151 -1.57 -4.97 -33.05
N TRP A 152 -2.80 -4.47 -32.88
CA TRP A 152 -3.12 -3.15 -32.32
C TRP A 152 -3.92 -3.26 -31.03
N SER A 153 -3.59 -2.43 -30.06
CA SER A 153 -4.33 -2.32 -28.79
C SER A 153 -5.03 -0.98 -28.70
N LYS A 154 -6.34 -1.01 -28.41
CA LYS A 154 -7.06 0.17 -27.94
C LYS A 154 -6.71 0.35 -26.46
N ILE A 155 -6.26 1.53 -26.10
CA ILE A 155 -5.81 1.82 -24.73
C ILE A 155 -6.58 2.98 -24.11
N LEU A 156 -6.62 2.98 -22.76
CA LEU A 156 -6.98 4.12 -21.92
C LEU A 156 -5.69 4.64 -21.27
N TYR A 157 -5.47 5.94 -21.32
CA TYR A 157 -4.28 6.62 -20.78
C TYR A 157 -4.63 8.06 -20.34
N ASN A 158 -3.78 8.67 -19.51
CA ASN A 158 -3.95 10.04 -19.01
C ASN A 158 -5.40 10.30 -18.51
N GLY A 159 -5.88 9.39 -17.67
CA GLY A 159 -7.19 9.48 -17.00
C GLY A 159 -8.37 9.03 -17.85
N THR A 160 -8.68 9.73 -18.96
CA THR A 160 -9.90 9.49 -19.76
C THR A 160 -9.64 9.37 -21.27
N LYS A 161 -8.41 9.61 -21.72
CA LYS A 161 -8.07 9.55 -23.14
C LYS A 161 -8.03 8.11 -23.65
N THR A 162 -8.50 7.89 -24.88
CA THR A 162 -8.39 6.60 -25.58
C THR A 162 -7.77 6.78 -26.96
N GLY A 163 -7.07 5.74 -27.43
CA GLY A 163 -6.46 5.69 -28.75
C GLY A 163 -5.90 4.30 -29.04
N TYR A 164 -5.19 4.16 -30.15
CA TYR A 164 -4.64 2.90 -30.59
C TYR A 164 -3.13 2.96 -30.64
N VAL A 165 -2.48 1.90 -30.16
CA VAL A 165 -1.03 1.74 -30.20
C VAL A 165 -0.71 0.34 -30.74
N SER A 166 0.49 0.17 -31.34
CA SER A 166 0.94 -1.16 -31.73
C SER A 166 1.23 -1.99 -30.48
N SER A 167 0.61 -3.18 -30.41
CA SER A 167 0.68 -4.08 -29.24
C SER A 167 2.09 -4.57 -28.93
N GLN A 168 3.00 -4.61 -29.92
CA GLN A 168 4.40 -5.01 -29.74
C GLN A 168 5.18 -4.09 -28.79
N TYR A 169 4.75 -2.83 -28.64
CA TYR A 169 5.37 -1.85 -27.75
C TYR A 169 4.70 -1.78 -26.37
N LEU A 170 3.80 -2.68 -26.10
CA LEU A 170 3.22 -2.84 -24.77
C LEU A 170 3.82 -4.10 -24.12
N SER A 171 4.48 -3.91 -23.01
CA SER A 171 4.72 -5.00 -22.08
C SER A 171 3.47 -5.12 -21.23
N THR A 172 2.56 -5.99 -21.61
CA THR A 172 1.74 -6.58 -20.60
C THR A 172 2.72 -7.33 -19.70
N THR A 173 3.01 -6.78 -18.52
CA THR A 173 3.27 -7.73 -17.48
C THR A 173 2.08 -8.67 -17.58
N SER A 174 2.34 -9.93 -17.91
CA SER A 174 1.55 -11.03 -17.41
C SER A 174 1.78 -11.03 -15.89
N SER A 175 1.42 -9.97 -15.22
CA SER A 175 0.76 -10.08 -13.98
C SER A 175 -0.51 -10.83 -14.39
N SER A 176 -0.49 -12.16 -14.29
CA SER A 176 -1.62 -12.76 -13.63
C SER A 176 -2.03 -11.68 -12.65
N SER A 177 -3.17 -11.01 -12.85
CA SER A 177 -3.64 -9.89 -12.02
C SER A 177 -4.05 -10.47 -10.68
N GLY A 178 -3.09 -11.08 -10.02
CA GLY A 178 -3.18 -11.82 -8.81
C GLY A 178 -1.91 -11.60 -8.02
N HIS A 179 -2.08 -11.40 -6.76
CA HIS A 179 -1.00 -11.46 -5.82
C HIS A 179 -0.52 -12.92 -5.79
N SER A 180 0.72 -13.14 -6.23
CA SER A 180 1.32 -14.48 -6.28
C SER A 180 1.28 -15.14 -4.90
N LYS A 181 1.18 -16.47 -4.89
CA LYS A 181 1.31 -17.23 -3.65
C LYS A 181 2.70 -17.01 -3.04
N ILE A 182 2.72 -16.73 -1.74
CA ILE A 182 3.94 -16.62 -0.94
C ILE A 182 3.79 -17.56 0.25
N THR A 183 4.84 -18.33 0.56
CA THR A 183 4.88 -19.20 1.72
C THR A 183 6.26 -19.08 2.35
N LEU A 184 6.34 -18.47 3.53
CA LEU A 184 7.55 -18.40 4.32
C LEU A 184 7.56 -19.56 5.32
N GLN A 185 8.71 -20.23 5.47
CA GLN A 185 8.87 -21.39 6.34
C GLN A 185 9.06 -20.97 7.81
N VAL A 186 8.10 -20.17 8.31
CA VAL A 186 8.12 -19.72 9.73
C VAL A 186 7.67 -20.86 10.62
N PRO A 187 8.43 -21.22 11.68
CA PRO A 187 8.01 -22.27 12.60
C PRO A 187 6.68 -21.91 13.27
N SER A 188 5.87 -22.91 13.58
CA SER A 188 4.58 -22.71 14.26
C SER A 188 4.63 -23.26 15.67
N TYR A 189 4.55 -22.37 16.66
CA TYR A 189 4.51 -22.71 18.08
C TYR A 189 3.12 -22.40 18.67
N LYS A 190 2.69 -23.22 19.63
CA LYS A 190 1.45 -23.00 20.39
C LYS A 190 1.80 -22.56 21.80
N GLN A 191 1.15 -21.49 22.30
CA GLN A 191 1.37 -21.01 23.67
C GLN A 191 0.95 -22.04 24.73
N THR A 192 0.11 -23.00 24.36
CA THR A 192 -0.37 -24.09 25.24
C THR A 192 0.47 -25.37 25.17
N ASP A 193 1.56 -25.39 24.40
CA ASP A 193 2.45 -26.56 24.33
C ASP A 193 3.07 -26.84 25.69
N SER A 194 3.00 -28.10 26.16
CA SER A 194 3.39 -28.51 27.48
C SER A 194 4.85 -28.21 27.85
N ARG A 195 5.72 -28.07 26.84
CA ARG A 195 7.14 -27.74 27.03
C ARG A 195 7.36 -26.37 27.66
N TRP A 196 6.46 -25.41 27.45
CA TRP A 196 6.59 -24.03 27.93
C TRP A 196 5.30 -23.42 28.48
N ALA A 197 4.17 -24.11 28.37
CA ALA A 197 2.86 -23.61 28.79
C ALA A 197 2.84 -23.01 30.22
N ASN A 198 3.55 -23.66 31.13
CA ASN A 198 3.58 -23.28 32.56
C ASN A 198 4.66 -22.25 32.92
N VAL A 199 5.52 -21.86 31.99
CA VAL A 199 6.55 -20.83 32.22
C VAL A 199 5.89 -19.48 32.46
N LYS A 200 6.26 -18.82 33.57
CA LYS A 200 5.72 -17.51 33.95
C LYS A 200 6.31 -16.38 33.10
N ILE A 201 5.48 -15.39 32.79
CA ILE A 201 5.86 -14.20 32.01
C ILE A 201 6.18 -13.06 32.98
N GLY A 202 7.45 -12.68 33.03
CA GLY A 202 7.94 -11.60 33.89
C GLY A 202 7.46 -11.77 35.34
N SER A 203 7.11 -10.67 35.99
CA SER A 203 6.56 -10.63 37.35
C SER A 203 5.02 -10.73 37.40
N SER A 204 4.33 -11.00 36.27
CA SER A 204 2.87 -10.96 36.20
C SER A 204 2.15 -12.09 36.95
N GLY A 205 2.88 -13.12 37.35
CA GLY A 205 2.30 -14.35 37.93
C GLY A 205 1.58 -15.24 36.92
N LYS A 206 1.33 -14.76 35.70
CA LYS A 206 0.62 -15.47 34.62
C LYS A 206 1.58 -16.25 33.75
N THR A 207 1.12 -17.32 33.12
CA THR A 207 1.94 -18.23 32.32
C THR A 207 1.86 -17.92 30.82
N ILE A 208 2.76 -18.52 30.03
CA ILE A 208 2.76 -18.45 28.57
C ILE A 208 1.41 -18.97 28.04
N ALA A 209 0.87 -20.06 28.58
CA ALA A 209 -0.45 -20.57 28.19
C ALA A 209 -1.56 -19.53 28.34
N GLN A 210 -1.50 -18.71 29.39
CA GLN A 210 -2.56 -17.74 29.72
C GLN A 210 -2.48 -16.43 28.91
N ILE A 211 -1.27 -15.88 28.75
CA ILE A 211 -1.07 -14.54 28.17
C ILE A 211 0.05 -14.47 27.11
N GLY A 212 0.64 -15.58 26.72
CA GLY A 212 1.89 -15.63 25.96
C GLY A 212 1.72 -15.52 24.44
N CYS A 213 0.59 -15.09 23.89
CA CYS A 213 0.42 -15.00 22.43
C CYS A 213 1.48 -14.12 21.76
N ALA A 214 1.78 -12.94 22.30
CA ALA A 214 2.83 -12.05 21.77
C ALA A 214 4.23 -12.69 21.90
N THR A 215 4.58 -13.23 23.07
CA THR A 215 5.86 -13.92 23.32
C THR A 215 6.08 -15.07 22.35
N THR A 216 5.05 -15.91 22.16
CA THR A 216 5.10 -17.06 21.26
C THR A 216 5.20 -16.61 19.79
N ALA A 217 4.48 -15.57 19.40
CA ALA A 217 4.56 -15.02 18.06
C ALA A 217 5.95 -14.40 17.77
N ILE A 218 6.53 -13.67 18.73
CA ILE A 218 7.91 -13.15 18.60
C ILE A 218 8.92 -14.31 18.52
N ALA A 219 8.73 -15.39 19.28
CA ALA A 219 9.60 -16.58 19.19
C ALA A 219 9.61 -17.18 17.77
N MET A 220 8.45 -17.28 17.12
CA MET A 220 8.33 -17.70 15.71
C MET A 220 9.05 -16.74 14.76
N MET A 221 8.85 -15.43 14.93
CA MET A 221 9.49 -14.38 14.12
C MET A 221 11.02 -14.42 14.24
N GLU A 222 11.54 -14.47 15.47
CA GLU A 222 12.99 -14.48 15.74
C GLU A 222 13.64 -15.81 15.32
N SER A 223 12.96 -16.95 15.49
CA SER A 223 13.45 -18.21 14.95
C SER A 223 13.63 -18.14 13.43
N TYR A 224 12.66 -17.58 12.72
CA TYR A 224 12.75 -17.42 11.27
C TYR A 224 13.85 -16.43 10.88
N ARG A 225 13.88 -15.26 11.52
CA ARG A 225 14.84 -14.18 11.21
C ARG A 225 16.29 -14.61 11.41
N THR A 226 16.57 -15.39 12.47
CA THR A 226 17.94 -15.78 12.84
C THR A 226 18.37 -17.12 12.26
N GLY A 227 17.46 -17.90 11.69
CA GLY A 227 17.70 -19.27 11.27
C GLY A 227 17.97 -20.24 12.43
N THR A 228 17.77 -19.81 13.68
CA THR A 228 18.02 -20.60 14.89
C THR A 228 16.72 -20.82 15.65
N THR A 229 16.43 -22.03 16.06
CA THR A 229 15.26 -22.36 16.86
C THR A 229 15.27 -21.64 18.22
N ILE A 230 14.32 -20.76 18.46
CA ILE A 230 14.10 -20.05 19.72
C ILE A 230 12.70 -20.38 20.20
N TYR A 231 12.59 -21.25 21.21
CA TYR A 231 11.29 -21.61 21.77
C TYR A 231 10.69 -20.48 22.65
N PRO A 232 9.36 -20.49 22.88
CA PRO A 232 8.68 -19.45 23.66
C PRO A 232 9.21 -19.23 25.07
N ASP A 233 9.68 -20.29 25.78
CA ASP A 233 10.32 -20.20 27.10
C ASP A 233 11.67 -19.47 27.04
N ALA A 234 12.49 -19.78 26.04
CA ALA A 234 13.75 -19.10 25.81
C ALA A 234 13.53 -17.64 25.39
N MET A 235 12.51 -17.39 24.55
CA MET A 235 12.14 -16.03 24.16
C MET A 235 11.60 -15.21 25.35
N SER A 236 10.82 -15.81 26.26
CA SER A 236 10.29 -15.12 27.43
C SER A 236 11.39 -14.57 28.34
N LYS A 237 12.57 -15.22 28.38
CA LYS A 237 13.75 -14.78 29.16
C LYS A 237 14.50 -13.62 28.46
N LYS A 238 14.35 -13.45 27.16
CA LYS A 238 14.98 -12.38 26.36
C LYS A 238 14.15 -11.10 26.30
N LEU A 239 12.83 -11.20 26.54
CA LEU A 239 11.92 -10.09 26.48
C LEU A 239 11.72 -9.45 27.85
N SER A 240 11.42 -8.15 27.83
CA SER A 240 11.03 -7.41 29.04
C SER A 240 9.51 -7.23 29.07
N TYR A 241 8.93 -7.23 30.26
CA TYR A 241 7.50 -7.16 30.47
C TYR A 241 7.16 -6.14 31.56
N ASN A 242 5.98 -5.52 31.46
CA ASN A 242 5.44 -4.78 32.59
C ASN A 242 4.83 -5.74 33.65
N SER A 243 4.32 -5.18 34.75
CA SER A 243 3.72 -5.97 35.86
C SER A 243 2.48 -6.78 35.46
N SER A 244 1.77 -6.40 34.39
CA SER A 244 0.63 -7.16 33.86
C SER A 244 1.05 -8.27 32.85
N GLY A 245 2.32 -8.37 32.51
CA GLY A 245 2.87 -9.32 31.55
C GLY A 245 2.75 -8.86 30.09
N SER A 246 2.47 -7.58 29.86
CA SER A 246 2.52 -7.02 28.49
C SER A 246 3.97 -6.82 28.11
N VAL A 247 4.32 -7.25 26.88
CA VAL A 247 5.68 -7.17 26.37
C VAL A 247 6.08 -5.74 26.00
N TYR A 248 7.30 -5.32 26.36
CA TYR A 248 7.98 -4.19 25.74
C TYR A 248 8.54 -4.64 24.40
N TRP A 249 8.12 -3.99 23.33
CA TRP A 249 8.46 -4.43 21.96
C TRP A 249 9.96 -4.29 21.70
N PRO A 250 10.61 -5.28 21.09
CA PRO A 250 12.02 -5.19 20.74
C PRO A 250 12.30 -4.00 19.80
N SER A 251 13.44 -3.34 20.00
CA SER A 251 13.80 -2.13 19.25
C SER A 251 14.07 -2.36 17.75
N ASN A 252 14.36 -3.60 17.35
CA ASN A 252 14.54 -4.01 15.96
C ASN A 252 13.21 -4.22 15.21
N TYR A 253 12.06 -3.98 15.86
CA TYR A 253 10.74 -4.11 15.24
C TYR A 253 10.14 -2.73 14.95
N THR A 254 9.76 -2.52 13.69
CA THR A 254 9.05 -1.33 13.27
C THR A 254 7.55 -1.51 13.45
N ALA A 255 6.91 -0.64 14.24
CA ALA A 255 5.48 -0.65 14.49
C ALA A 255 4.71 0.15 13.43
N VAL A 256 3.60 -0.41 12.93
CA VAL A 256 2.64 0.30 12.05
C VAL A 256 1.26 0.25 12.70
N THR A 257 0.73 1.43 13.04
CA THR A 257 -0.57 1.61 13.71
C THR A 257 -1.69 2.01 12.76
N SER A 258 -1.37 2.43 11.54
CA SER A 258 -2.37 2.80 10.52
C SER A 258 -2.98 1.56 9.90
N SER A 259 -4.32 1.50 9.88
CA SER A 259 -5.10 0.47 9.18
C SER A 259 -5.23 0.73 7.67
N SER A 260 -4.84 1.92 7.20
CA SER A 260 -4.96 2.28 5.78
C SER A 260 -4.04 1.42 4.91
N GLY A 261 -4.63 0.63 4.01
CA GLY A 261 -3.92 -0.20 3.04
C GLY A 261 -3.01 -1.27 3.66
N TYR A 262 -3.27 -1.70 4.89
CA TYR A 262 -2.40 -2.62 5.62
C TYR A 262 -2.19 -3.96 4.90
N LEU A 263 -3.19 -4.48 4.18
CA LEU A 263 -3.05 -5.74 3.43
C LEU A 263 -1.98 -5.63 2.35
N SER A 264 -1.96 -4.54 1.58
CA SER A 264 -0.93 -4.32 0.56
C SER A 264 0.45 -4.17 1.18
N LYS A 265 0.57 -3.42 2.27
CA LYS A 265 1.84 -3.22 2.98
C LYS A 265 2.39 -4.53 3.56
N ILE A 266 1.52 -5.37 4.13
CA ILE A 266 1.88 -6.70 4.63
C ILE A 266 2.31 -7.61 3.47
N TYR A 267 1.58 -7.61 2.36
CA TYR A 267 1.94 -8.39 1.19
C TYR A 267 3.32 -8.02 0.64
N GLU A 268 3.67 -6.72 0.59
CA GLU A 268 5.02 -6.29 0.20
C GLU A 268 6.10 -6.81 1.17
N LYS A 269 5.82 -6.84 2.50
CA LYS A 269 6.78 -7.44 3.46
C LYS A 269 6.96 -8.94 3.24
N LEU A 270 5.90 -9.65 2.92
CA LEU A 270 6.00 -11.08 2.56
C LEU A 270 6.83 -11.28 1.28
N LYS A 271 6.72 -10.41 0.28
CA LYS A 271 7.56 -10.43 -0.94
C LYS A 271 9.04 -10.18 -0.62
N GLU A 272 9.33 -9.36 0.39
CA GLU A 272 10.70 -9.16 0.91
C GLU A 272 11.22 -10.38 1.72
N GLY A 273 10.44 -11.45 1.83
CA GLY A 273 10.78 -12.62 2.66
C GLY A 273 10.61 -12.37 4.17
N LYS A 274 9.86 -11.33 4.56
CA LYS A 274 9.66 -10.93 5.96
C LYS A 274 8.26 -11.31 6.43
N PRO A 275 8.14 -12.21 7.42
CA PRO A 275 6.86 -12.44 8.09
C PRO A 275 6.46 -11.21 8.90
N VAL A 276 5.17 -11.10 9.21
CA VAL A 276 4.62 -9.93 9.90
C VAL A 276 3.91 -10.35 11.19
N LEU A 277 4.30 -9.75 12.31
CA LEU A 277 3.61 -9.90 13.59
C LEU A 277 2.37 -9.01 13.59
N PHE A 278 1.18 -9.60 13.64
CA PHE A 278 -0.09 -8.91 13.50
C PHE A 278 -0.92 -9.00 14.79
N GLY A 279 -1.39 -7.86 15.27
CA GLY A 279 -2.25 -7.74 16.44
C GLY A 279 -3.66 -7.27 16.10
N ALA A 280 -4.65 -7.93 16.68
CA ALA A 280 -6.04 -7.57 16.60
C ALA A 280 -6.71 -7.55 18.00
N LYS A 281 -7.90 -6.91 18.11
CA LYS A 281 -8.61 -6.73 19.37
C LYS A 281 -10.06 -7.18 19.24
N LYS A 282 -10.60 -7.72 20.34
CA LYS A 282 -12.04 -7.83 20.59
C LYS A 282 -12.62 -6.47 20.97
N SER A 283 -13.93 -6.33 20.90
CA SER A 283 -14.66 -5.14 21.40
C SER A 283 -14.38 -4.88 22.91
N SER A 284 -14.11 -5.92 23.68
CA SER A 284 -13.68 -5.83 25.08
C SER A 284 -12.28 -5.25 25.29
N GLY A 285 -11.53 -4.98 24.22
CA GLY A 285 -10.14 -4.55 24.28
C GLY A 285 -9.11 -5.69 24.38
N THR A 286 -9.55 -6.93 24.57
CA THR A 286 -8.64 -8.10 24.62
C THR A 286 -7.89 -8.24 23.31
N GLN A 287 -6.56 -8.30 23.39
CA GLN A 287 -5.66 -8.41 22.25
C GLN A 287 -5.29 -9.85 21.95
N HIS A 288 -5.06 -10.14 20.67
CA HIS A 288 -4.42 -11.38 20.25
C HIS A 288 -3.38 -11.10 19.16
N TRP A 289 -2.31 -11.90 19.17
CA TRP A 289 -1.15 -11.72 18.29
C TRP A 289 -0.88 -13.00 17.53
N VAL A 290 -0.67 -12.85 16.21
CA VAL A 290 -0.34 -13.95 15.30
C VAL A 290 0.81 -13.56 14.39
N VAL A 291 1.40 -14.51 13.69
CA VAL A 291 2.40 -14.25 12.64
C VAL A 291 1.76 -14.50 11.28
N ILE A 292 1.75 -13.50 10.41
CA ILE A 292 1.40 -13.68 9.00
C ILE A 292 2.62 -14.21 8.28
N THR A 293 2.48 -15.40 7.68
CA THR A 293 3.58 -16.19 7.13
C THR A 293 3.49 -16.37 5.61
N GLY A 294 2.41 -15.91 5.00
CA GLY A 294 2.26 -16.07 3.56
C GLY A 294 0.95 -15.54 3.02
N TYR A 295 0.76 -15.75 1.74
CA TYR A 295 -0.45 -15.43 0.99
C TYR A 295 -0.76 -16.56 0.00
N ASN A 296 -2.01 -16.99 -0.09
CA ASN A 296 -2.41 -18.14 -0.96
C ASN A 296 -2.41 -17.82 -2.46
N GLY A 297 -2.31 -16.55 -2.83
CA GLY A 297 -2.46 -16.10 -4.21
C GLY A 297 -3.93 -15.84 -4.56
N ASN A 298 -4.22 -14.66 -5.09
CA ASN A 298 -5.54 -14.32 -5.65
C ASN A 298 -5.40 -13.02 -6.47
N SER A 299 -6.37 -12.74 -7.32
CA SER A 299 -6.44 -11.48 -8.09
C SER A 299 -6.52 -10.24 -7.21
N THR A 300 -7.14 -10.34 -6.04
CA THR A 300 -7.31 -9.23 -5.08
C THR A 300 -6.82 -9.66 -3.70
N LEU A 301 -6.13 -8.76 -2.98
CA LEU A 301 -5.76 -9.02 -1.59
C LEU A 301 -7.01 -9.09 -0.71
N THR A 302 -7.19 -10.24 -0.08
CA THR A 302 -8.26 -10.48 0.89
C THR A 302 -7.68 -10.99 2.19
N THR A 303 -8.35 -10.71 3.30
CA THR A 303 -7.94 -11.22 4.62
C THR A 303 -7.91 -12.75 4.68
N SER A 304 -8.80 -13.43 3.95
CA SER A 304 -8.80 -14.90 3.84
C SER A 304 -7.61 -15.48 3.09
N GLY A 305 -6.96 -14.69 2.24
CA GLY A 305 -5.77 -15.11 1.50
C GLY A 305 -4.49 -15.12 2.32
N PHE A 306 -4.40 -14.34 3.41
CA PHE A 306 -3.21 -14.30 4.25
C PHE A 306 -3.15 -15.50 5.21
N ILE A 307 -2.08 -16.25 5.12
CA ILE A 307 -1.79 -17.42 5.95
C ILE A 307 -1.21 -16.94 7.29
N ILE A 308 -1.67 -17.53 8.40
CA ILE A 308 -1.18 -17.17 9.73
C ILE A 308 -0.71 -18.39 10.52
N ASN A 309 0.30 -18.19 11.36
CA ASN A 309 0.63 -19.04 12.49
C ASN A 309 0.04 -18.41 13.76
N ASP A 310 -0.97 -19.04 14.33
CA ASP A 310 -1.68 -18.56 15.51
C ASP A 310 -1.22 -19.30 16.77
N PRO A 311 -0.62 -18.63 17.77
CA PRO A 311 -0.19 -19.25 19.03
C PRO A 311 -1.34 -19.83 19.86
N GLY A 312 -2.51 -19.20 19.79
CA GLY A 312 -3.68 -19.57 20.63
C GLY A 312 -4.65 -20.55 19.96
N SER A 313 -4.46 -20.89 18.67
CA SER A 313 -5.39 -21.75 17.94
C SER A 313 -4.72 -22.55 16.84
N SER A 314 -5.09 -23.82 16.71
CA SER A 314 -4.77 -24.63 15.54
C SER A 314 -5.86 -24.55 14.44
N ARG A 315 -7.00 -23.97 14.74
CA ARG A 315 -8.14 -23.85 13.79
C ARG A 315 -8.08 -22.56 12.96
N ARG A 316 -7.48 -21.51 13.49
CA ARG A 316 -7.29 -20.24 12.76
C ARG A 316 -6.02 -20.33 11.94
N THR A 317 -6.17 -20.47 10.63
CA THR A 317 -5.06 -20.64 9.65
C THR A 317 -4.94 -19.47 8.69
N ASN A 318 -5.92 -18.54 8.69
CA ASN A 318 -5.89 -17.34 7.88
C ASN A 318 -6.34 -16.10 8.66
N LEU A 319 -6.00 -14.92 8.14
CA LEU A 319 -6.25 -13.64 8.81
C LEU A 319 -7.75 -13.35 8.96
N GLN A 320 -8.61 -13.80 8.04
CA GLN A 320 -10.06 -13.60 8.16
C GLN A 320 -10.63 -14.33 9.38
N GLN A 321 -10.17 -15.55 9.64
CA GLN A 321 -10.61 -16.32 10.81
C GLN A 321 -10.20 -15.65 12.12
N LEU A 322 -9.03 -15.00 12.15
CA LEU A 322 -8.66 -14.16 13.29
C LEU A 322 -9.59 -12.97 13.44
N LEU A 323 -9.84 -12.24 12.35
CA LEU A 323 -10.65 -11.01 12.38
C LEU A 323 -12.14 -11.27 12.62
N ASN A 324 -12.65 -12.47 12.40
CA ASN A 324 -13.99 -12.86 12.79
C ASN A 324 -14.16 -12.89 14.33
N GLU A 325 -13.09 -13.21 15.06
CA GLU A 325 -13.10 -13.27 16.53
C GLU A 325 -12.54 -11.99 17.17
N TYR A 326 -11.59 -11.33 16.53
CA TYR A 326 -10.91 -10.09 16.93
C TYR A 326 -11.10 -9.03 15.85
N PRO A 327 -12.26 -8.40 15.71
CA PRO A 327 -12.63 -7.63 14.51
C PRO A 327 -11.89 -6.32 14.34
N THR A 328 -11.21 -5.83 15.38
CA THR A 328 -10.55 -4.53 15.34
C THR A 328 -9.05 -4.69 15.07
N PHE A 329 -8.58 -4.13 13.95
CA PHE A 329 -7.14 -3.95 13.69
C PHE A 329 -6.52 -3.16 14.86
N TYR A 330 -5.36 -3.61 15.32
CA TYR A 330 -4.63 -2.89 16.38
C TYR A 330 -3.34 -2.28 15.83
N LYS A 331 -2.42 -3.09 15.40
CA LYS A 331 -1.14 -2.72 14.76
C LYS A 331 -0.45 -3.97 14.24
N TYR A 332 0.58 -3.77 13.44
CA TYR A 332 1.49 -4.85 13.07
C TYR A 332 2.94 -4.40 13.17
N PHE A 333 3.85 -5.38 13.23
CA PHE A 333 5.29 -5.16 13.27
C PHE A 333 5.99 -6.00 12.22
N TYR A 334 7.12 -5.48 11.75
CA TYR A 334 8.10 -6.17 10.92
C TYR A 334 9.52 -5.71 11.31
N TYR A 335 10.57 -6.47 10.89
CA TYR A 335 11.99 -6.17 11.13
C TYR A 335 12.77 -5.90 9.84
#